data_fef3c630a4c454135a2d4c0760b46892
#
_entry.id   fef3c630a4c454135a2d4c0760b46892
#
_cell.length_a   1.000
_cell.length_b   1.000
_cell.length_c   1.000
_cell.angle_alpha   90.00
_cell.angle_beta   90.00
_cell.angle_gamma   90.00
#
_symmetry.space_group_name_H-M   'P 1'
#
loop_
_entity.id
_entity.type
_entity.pdbx_description
1 polymer ?
#
loop_
_entity_poly.entity_id
_entity_poly.type
_entity_poly.pdbx_seq_one_letter_code
_entity_poly.pdbx_strand_id
1 'polypeptide(L)'
;MTDIQDYYKNLLIIQYHNKPKAKATVEMLADCATGDEILLKLYDAFNVDKARGKQLDLLGEFVGVKRNSLDDNDYRKLILFGATRNNIAPTMKNIDDAIYNTFGDEVTVVNGQNMTITYIFSSDLSNIVQEAIDQNLLPKPLGIEVLTVTKGQLPDLVFGFQRGTIETEAVGFSTKDGLEDGTFLTKSNL
;
A
#
# COMPACT_ATOMS: atom_id res chain seq x y z
N MET A 1 -30.16 -4.21 -9.24
CA MET A 1 -29.89 -3.29 -10.37
C MET A 1 -31.20 -3.16 -11.11
N THR A 2 -31.78 -1.96 -11.15
CA THR A 2 -32.91 -1.67 -12.03
C THR A 2 -32.41 -1.86 -13.45
N ASP A 3 -33.06 -2.69 -14.22
CA ASP A 3 -32.66 -2.95 -15.60
C ASP A 3 -32.68 -1.59 -16.35
N ILE A 4 -31.60 -1.25 -16.99
CA ILE A 4 -31.45 0.01 -17.74
C ILE A 4 -32.57 0.16 -18.77
N GLN A 5 -32.97 -0.94 -19.37
CA GLN A 5 -34.10 -0.97 -20.28
C GLN A 5 -35.40 -0.51 -19.59
N ASP A 6 -35.65 -0.93 -18.35
CA ASP A 6 -36.84 -0.50 -17.59
C ASP A 6 -36.77 0.97 -17.21
N TYR A 7 -35.57 1.48 -16.93
CA TYR A 7 -35.37 2.91 -16.71
C TYR A 7 -35.75 3.73 -17.94
N TYR A 8 -35.24 3.39 -19.12
CA TYR A 8 -35.58 4.10 -20.36
C TYR A 8 -37.04 3.91 -20.79
N LYS A 9 -37.66 2.73 -20.54
CA LYS A 9 -39.08 2.53 -20.77
C LYS A 9 -39.97 3.47 -19.93
N ASN A 10 -39.54 3.71 -18.68
CA ASN A 10 -40.28 4.59 -17.76
C ASN A 10 -40.13 6.08 -18.10
N LEU A 11 -39.12 6.46 -18.87
CA LEU A 11 -38.96 7.82 -19.39
C LEU A 11 -39.89 8.14 -20.57
N LEU A 12 -40.56 7.12 -21.17
CA LEU A 12 -41.54 7.38 -22.22
C LEU A 12 -42.68 8.24 -21.70
N ILE A 13 -43.16 9.16 -22.55
CA ILE A 13 -44.35 9.94 -22.26
C ILE A 13 -45.54 8.99 -22.10
N ILE A 14 -46.45 9.25 -21.12
CA ILE A 14 -47.57 8.39 -20.70
C ILE A 14 -48.37 7.86 -21.88
N GLN A 15 -48.63 8.67 -22.91
CA GLN A 15 -49.38 8.29 -24.12
C GLN A 15 -48.73 7.12 -24.91
N TYR A 16 -47.46 6.83 -24.71
CA TYR A 16 -46.72 5.75 -25.39
C TYR A 16 -46.52 4.51 -24.50
N HIS A 17 -46.86 4.57 -23.20
CA HIS A 17 -46.68 3.47 -22.28
C HIS A 17 -47.43 2.17 -22.71
N ASN A 18 -48.55 2.32 -23.42
CA ASN A 18 -49.35 1.18 -23.91
C ASN A 18 -49.11 0.87 -25.40
N LYS A 19 -48.05 1.45 -26.00
CA LYS A 19 -47.74 1.22 -27.42
C LYS A 19 -46.55 0.26 -27.54
N PRO A 20 -46.77 -1.00 -27.97
CA PRO A 20 -45.72 -2.01 -28.03
C PRO A 20 -44.55 -1.63 -28.96
N LYS A 21 -44.86 -0.97 -30.09
CA LYS A 21 -43.82 -0.50 -31.01
C LYS A 21 -42.88 0.55 -30.39
N ALA A 22 -43.44 1.50 -29.64
CA ALA A 22 -42.63 2.51 -28.96
C ALA A 22 -41.73 1.91 -27.90
N LYS A 23 -42.24 0.95 -27.11
CA LYS A 23 -41.43 0.20 -26.14
C LYS A 23 -40.31 -0.57 -26.81
N ALA A 24 -40.59 -1.31 -27.87
CA ALA A 24 -39.61 -2.08 -28.62
C ALA A 24 -38.51 -1.17 -29.23
N THR A 25 -38.89 0.03 -29.70
CA THR A 25 -37.92 1.00 -30.21
C THR A 25 -36.98 1.49 -29.10
N VAL A 26 -37.51 1.79 -27.92
CA VAL A 26 -36.71 2.23 -26.77
C VAL A 26 -35.82 1.09 -26.25
N GLU A 27 -36.31 -0.14 -26.21
CA GLU A 27 -35.53 -1.32 -25.86
C GLU A 27 -34.33 -1.50 -26.81
N MET A 28 -34.58 -1.43 -28.10
CA MET A 28 -33.53 -1.54 -29.12
C MET A 28 -32.49 -0.39 -29.01
N LEU A 29 -32.94 0.83 -28.78
CA LEU A 29 -32.03 1.97 -28.57
C LEU A 29 -31.24 1.84 -27.28
N ALA A 30 -31.86 1.38 -26.20
CA ALA A 30 -31.20 1.11 -24.95
C ALA A 30 -30.13 0.03 -25.10
N ASP A 31 -30.43 -1.07 -25.82
CA ASP A 31 -29.46 -2.12 -26.10
C ASP A 31 -28.27 -1.63 -26.93
N CYS A 32 -28.51 -0.73 -27.88
CA CYS A 32 -27.44 -0.09 -28.66
C CYS A 32 -26.60 0.90 -27.82
N ALA A 33 -27.23 1.52 -26.83
CA ALA A 33 -26.56 2.52 -25.95
C ALA A 33 -25.87 1.89 -24.73
N THR A 34 -26.08 0.59 -24.45
CA THR A 34 -25.51 -0.09 -23.30
C THR A 34 -24.02 -0.34 -23.43
N GLY A 35 -23.25 0.72 -23.21
CA GLY A 35 -21.84 0.64 -22.85
C GLY A 35 -21.59 0.22 -21.40
N ASP A 36 -22.65 -0.04 -20.62
CA ASP A 36 -22.58 -0.24 -19.18
C ASP A 36 -21.78 -1.46 -18.76
N GLU A 37 -21.87 -2.56 -19.48
CA GLU A 37 -21.01 -3.72 -19.22
C GLU A 37 -19.52 -3.40 -19.47
N ILE A 38 -19.25 -2.60 -20.48
CA ILE A 38 -17.88 -2.15 -20.80
C ILE A 38 -17.40 -1.18 -19.72
N LEU A 39 -18.27 -0.26 -19.28
CA LEU A 39 -17.94 0.70 -18.21
C LEU A 39 -17.71 0.00 -16.87
N LEU A 40 -18.51 -1.00 -16.52
CA LEU A 40 -18.30 -1.81 -15.31
C LEU A 40 -17.01 -2.61 -15.39
N LYS A 41 -16.70 -3.22 -16.53
CA LYS A 41 -15.41 -3.91 -16.74
C LYS A 41 -14.23 -2.94 -16.69
N LEU A 42 -14.39 -1.74 -17.22
CA LEU A 42 -13.37 -0.69 -17.15
C LEU A 42 -13.15 -0.24 -15.70
N TYR A 43 -14.21 0.01 -14.95
CA TYR A 43 -14.11 0.35 -13.53
C TYR A 43 -13.40 -0.75 -12.73
N ASP A 44 -13.74 -2.02 -12.95
CA ASP A 44 -13.10 -3.16 -12.30
C ASP A 44 -11.62 -3.31 -12.72
N ALA A 45 -11.26 -2.96 -13.96
CA ALA A 45 -9.90 -3.00 -14.45
C ALA A 45 -8.98 -1.97 -13.77
N PHE A 46 -9.53 -0.83 -13.34
CA PHE A 46 -8.80 0.20 -12.60
C PHE A 46 -8.93 0.09 -11.08
N ASN A 47 -9.69 -0.88 -10.59
CA ASN A 47 -9.74 -1.18 -9.16
C ASN A 47 -8.55 -2.07 -8.77
N VAL A 48 -7.69 -1.58 -7.88
CA VAL A 48 -6.49 -2.30 -7.44
C VAL A 48 -6.80 -3.70 -6.93
N ASP A 49 -7.94 -3.88 -6.22
CA ASP A 49 -8.32 -5.18 -5.64
C ASP A 49 -8.71 -6.21 -6.70
N LYS A 50 -9.24 -5.76 -7.85
CA LYS A 50 -9.76 -6.61 -8.93
C LYS A 50 -8.83 -6.70 -10.12
N ALA A 51 -7.97 -5.73 -10.33
CA ALA A 51 -7.01 -5.66 -11.44
C ALA A 51 -6.06 -6.85 -11.44
N ARG A 52 -5.70 -7.34 -12.63
CA ARG A 52 -4.81 -8.50 -12.81
C ARG A 52 -3.84 -8.29 -13.97
N GLY A 53 -2.65 -8.89 -13.84
CA GLY A 53 -1.65 -8.92 -14.91
C GLY A 53 -1.33 -7.51 -15.44
N LYS A 54 -1.53 -7.27 -16.72
CA LYS A 54 -1.25 -5.98 -17.37
C LYS A 54 -2.03 -4.78 -16.83
N GLN A 55 -3.23 -4.99 -16.31
CA GLN A 55 -4.00 -3.92 -15.67
C GLN A 55 -3.30 -3.42 -14.40
N LEU A 56 -2.77 -4.37 -13.62
CA LEU A 56 -2.01 -4.06 -12.41
C LEU A 56 -0.67 -3.38 -12.76
N ASP A 57 -0.03 -3.76 -13.87
CA ASP A 57 1.20 -3.11 -14.37
C ASP A 57 0.97 -1.62 -14.67
N LEU A 58 -0.16 -1.28 -15.31
CA LEU A 58 -0.53 0.11 -15.57
C LEU A 58 -0.76 0.90 -14.28
N LEU A 59 -1.44 0.28 -13.29
CA LEU A 59 -1.65 0.93 -11.99
C LEU A 59 -0.31 1.16 -11.26
N GLY A 60 0.62 0.21 -11.35
CA GLY A 60 1.96 0.35 -10.79
C GLY A 60 2.75 1.48 -11.45
N GLU A 61 2.63 1.63 -12.77
CA GLU A 61 3.28 2.72 -13.51
C GLU A 61 2.81 4.11 -13.03
N PHE A 62 1.49 4.29 -12.76
CA PHE A 62 0.95 5.52 -12.19
C PHE A 62 1.53 5.87 -10.82
N VAL A 63 1.86 4.87 -10.02
CA VAL A 63 2.43 5.04 -8.67
C VAL A 63 3.96 5.10 -8.70
N GLY A 64 4.56 4.72 -9.82
CA GLY A 64 6.01 4.66 -9.99
C GLY A 64 6.64 3.38 -9.41
N VAL A 65 5.89 2.28 -9.40
CA VAL A 65 6.31 0.97 -8.87
C VAL A 65 6.39 -0.04 -10.00
N LYS A 66 7.48 -0.77 -10.10
CA LYS A 66 7.68 -1.81 -11.11
C LYS A 66 7.38 -3.19 -10.53
N ARG A 67 6.81 -4.08 -11.36
CA ARG A 67 6.46 -5.44 -10.93
C ARG A 67 7.69 -6.32 -10.70
N ASN A 68 8.68 -6.21 -11.57
CA ASN A 68 9.82 -7.14 -11.67
C ASN A 68 9.35 -8.62 -11.62
N SER A 69 9.77 -9.38 -10.60
CA SER A 69 9.46 -10.80 -10.43
C SER A 69 8.28 -11.09 -9.49
N LEU A 70 7.55 -10.07 -9.01
CA LEU A 70 6.47 -10.23 -8.05
C LEU A 70 5.21 -10.84 -8.68
N ASP A 71 4.51 -11.66 -7.90
CA ASP A 71 3.17 -12.13 -8.24
C ASP A 71 2.13 -10.99 -8.13
N ASP A 72 0.90 -11.24 -8.58
CA ASP A 72 -0.16 -10.23 -8.55
C ASP A 72 -0.52 -9.77 -7.12
N ASN A 73 -0.42 -10.66 -6.12
CA ASN A 73 -0.81 -10.33 -4.75
C ASN A 73 0.23 -9.44 -4.07
N ASP A 74 1.50 -9.79 -4.18
CA ASP A 74 2.59 -9.01 -3.59
C ASP A 74 2.79 -7.70 -4.34
N TYR A 75 2.65 -7.72 -5.67
CA TYR A 75 2.69 -6.49 -6.44
C TYR A 75 1.56 -5.53 -6.10
N ARG A 76 0.36 -6.02 -5.82
CA ARG A 76 -0.78 -5.21 -5.35
C ARG A 76 -0.48 -4.52 -4.01
N LYS A 77 0.10 -5.25 -3.04
CA LYS A 77 0.53 -4.66 -1.76
C LYS A 77 1.58 -3.56 -1.99
N LEU A 78 2.54 -3.81 -2.88
CA LEU A 78 3.58 -2.83 -3.19
C LEU A 78 3.03 -1.57 -3.88
N ILE A 79 2.03 -1.70 -4.76
CA ILE A 79 1.32 -0.56 -5.36
C ILE A 79 0.59 0.25 -4.29
N LEU A 80 -0.14 -0.41 -3.40
CA LEU A 80 -0.84 0.26 -2.29
C LEU A 80 0.14 0.98 -1.36
N PHE A 81 1.28 0.35 -1.06
CA PHE A 81 2.35 0.97 -0.31
C PHE A 81 2.91 2.22 -1.00
N GLY A 82 3.20 2.13 -2.30
CA GLY A 82 3.68 3.26 -3.09
C GLY A 82 2.67 4.42 -3.12
N ALA A 83 1.37 4.11 -3.26
CA ALA A 83 0.30 5.11 -3.21
C ALA A 83 0.22 5.76 -1.82
N THR A 84 0.31 4.97 -0.75
CA THR A 84 0.34 5.47 0.63
C THR A 84 1.55 6.37 0.85
N ARG A 85 2.74 5.94 0.46
CA ARG A 85 3.98 6.72 0.56
C ARG A 85 3.85 8.10 -0.10
N ASN A 86 3.21 8.16 -1.27
CA ASN A 86 3.06 9.42 -2.01
C ASN A 86 2.08 10.40 -1.34
N ASN A 87 1.15 9.90 -0.52
CA ASN A 87 0.08 10.70 0.09
C ASN A 87 0.23 10.90 1.61
N ILE A 88 1.17 10.21 2.25
CA ILE A 88 1.29 10.23 3.71
C ILE A 88 2.05 11.47 4.18
N ALA A 89 1.58 12.09 5.27
CA ALA A 89 2.38 13.07 5.98
C ALA A 89 3.60 12.38 6.62
N PRO A 90 4.83 12.89 6.43
CA PRO A 90 6.06 12.18 6.82
C PRO A 90 6.34 12.29 8.33
N THR A 91 5.39 11.87 9.17
CA THR A 91 5.59 11.71 10.61
C THR A 91 6.04 10.29 10.93
N MET A 92 6.83 10.11 11.99
CA MET A 92 7.32 8.78 12.41
C MET A 92 6.18 7.78 12.57
N LYS A 93 5.09 8.21 13.23
CA LYS A 93 3.91 7.35 13.43
C LYS A 93 3.31 6.88 12.10
N ASN A 94 3.10 7.80 11.16
CA ASN A 94 2.50 7.46 9.88
C ASN A 94 3.41 6.54 9.05
N ILE A 95 4.71 6.76 9.11
CA ILE A 95 5.70 5.92 8.44
C ILE A 95 5.69 4.52 9.04
N ASP A 96 5.72 4.41 10.37
CA ASP A 96 5.66 3.15 11.08
C ASP A 96 4.36 2.38 10.79
N ASP A 97 3.21 3.06 10.86
CA ASP A 97 1.91 2.47 10.53
C ASP A 97 1.85 1.99 9.06
N ALA A 98 2.39 2.74 8.11
CA ALA A 98 2.41 2.34 6.70
C ALA A 98 3.31 1.12 6.45
N ILE A 99 4.49 1.10 7.06
CA ILE A 99 5.44 -0.03 6.99
C ILE A 99 4.82 -1.28 7.60
N TYR A 100 4.29 -1.16 8.82
CA TYR A 100 3.69 -2.29 9.53
C TYR A 100 2.48 -2.89 8.78
N ASN A 101 1.60 -2.04 8.24
CA ASN A 101 0.44 -2.50 7.48
C ASN A 101 0.79 -3.23 6.18
N THR A 102 1.97 -2.94 5.61
CA THR A 102 2.38 -3.54 4.32
C THR A 102 3.29 -4.74 4.50
N PHE A 103 4.28 -4.62 5.38
CA PHE A 103 5.36 -5.62 5.55
C PHE A 103 5.27 -6.38 6.88
N GLY A 104 4.36 -6.00 7.77
CA GLY A 104 4.23 -6.62 9.09
C GLY A 104 5.49 -6.42 9.93
N ASP A 105 5.90 -7.50 10.59
CA ASP A 105 7.07 -7.50 11.50
C ASP A 105 8.42 -7.70 10.77
N GLU A 106 8.42 -7.82 9.43
CA GLU A 106 9.66 -7.98 8.67
C GLU A 106 10.49 -6.70 8.63
N VAL A 107 9.84 -5.53 8.77
CA VAL A 107 10.48 -4.23 8.73
C VAL A 107 10.04 -3.40 9.92
N THR A 108 10.99 -2.96 10.71
CA THR A 108 10.75 -2.07 11.85
C THR A 108 11.43 -0.72 11.60
N VAL A 109 10.78 0.35 12.02
CA VAL A 109 11.29 1.71 11.85
C VAL A 109 11.65 2.29 13.20
N VAL A 110 12.87 2.77 13.32
CA VAL A 110 13.37 3.41 14.55
C VAL A 110 13.84 4.82 14.26
N ASN A 111 13.46 5.73 15.13
CA ASN A 111 13.95 7.09 15.08
C ASN A 111 15.39 7.14 15.61
N GLY A 112 16.34 7.43 14.73
CA GLY A 112 17.72 7.65 15.10
C GLY A 112 17.97 9.05 15.66
N GLN A 113 19.12 9.26 16.28
CA GLN A 113 19.59 10.59 16.65
C GLN A 113 20.13 11.32 15.41
N ASN A 114 20.34 12.64 15.53
CA ASN A 114 20.97 13.45 14.49
C ASN A 114 20.24 13.44 13.13
N MET A 115 18.91 13.53 13.14
CA MET A 115 18.09 13.56 11.93
C MET A 115 18.26 12.31 11.05
N THR A 116 18.32 11.14 11.67
CA THR A 116 18.37 9.85 10.99
C THR A 116 17.10 9.03 11.25
N ILE A 117 16.72 8.22 10.28
CA ILE A 117 15.70 7.18 10.41
C ILE A 117 16.35 5.84 10.08
N THR A 118 16.13 4.84 10.91
CA THR A 118 16.73 3.52 10.72
C THR A 118 15.65 2.50 10.41
N TYR A 119 15.79 1.81 9.29
CA TYR A 119 14.98 0.65 8.92
C TYR A 119 15.72 -0.62 9.30
N ILE A 120 15.10 -1.41 10.16
CA ILE A 120 15.64 -2.68 10.65
C ILE A 120 14.89 -3.80 9.95
N PHE A 121 15.61 -4.64 9.24
CA PHE A 121 15.05 -5.74 8.46
C PHE A 121 15.27 -7.08 9.17
N SER A 122 14.28 -7.98 9.07
CA SER A 122 14.45 -9.38 9.48
C SER A 122 15.59 -10.03 8.70
N SER A 123 16.18 -11.10 9.26
CA SER A 123 17.20 -11.90 8.55
C SER A 123 16.66 -12.56 7.28
N ASP A 124 15.39 -12.96 7.29
CA ASP A 124 14.71 -13.60 6.16
C ASP A 124 13.73 -12.60 5.53
N LEU A 125 14.18 -11.93 4.47
CA LEU A 125 13.39 -10.94 3.75
C LEU A 125 12.47 -11.62 2.73
N SER A 126 11.21 -11.23 2.72
CA SER A 126 10.30 -11.60 1.63
C SER A 126 10.66 -10.86 0.33
N ASN A 127 10.24 -11.43 -0.80
CA ASN A 127 10.50 -10.83 -2.12
C ASN A 127 9.92 -9.40 -2.24
N ILE A 128 8.82 -9.11 -1.57
CA ILE A 128 8.19 -7.79 -1.59
C ILE A 128 9.05 -6.74 -0.86
N VAL A 129 9.67 -7.11 0.26
CA VAL A 129 10.57 -6.22 1.00
C VAL A 129 11.84 -5.96 0.21
N GLN A 130 12.41 -7.00 -0.42
CA GLN A 130 13.59 -6.86 -1.28
C GLN A 130 13.30 -5.89 -2.44
N GLU A 131 12.17 -6.05 -3.12
CA GLU A 131 11.76 -5.15 -4.19
C GLU A 131 11.51 -3.71 -3.70
N ALA A 132 10.96 -3.54 -2.52
CA ALA A 132 10.76 -2.21 -1.93
C ALA A 132 12.09 -1.50 -1.66
N ILE A 133 13.12 -2.23 -1.24
CA ILE A 133 14.48 -1.72 -1.04
C ILE A 133 15.11 -1.37 -2.39
N ASP A 134 15.12 -2.30 -3.35
CA ASP A 134 15.77 -2.16 -4.64
C ASP A 134 15.19 -0.99 -5.46
N GLN A 135 13.89 -0.77 -5.35
CA GLN A 135 13.19 0.35 -6.00
C GLN A 135 13.23 1.65 -5.16
N ASN A 136 13.90 1.67 -4.01
CA ASN A 136 13.98 2.81 -3.10
C ASN A 136 12.59 3.37 -2.73
N LEU A 137 11.66 2.47 -2.41
CA LEU A 137 10.29 2.82 -2.07
C LEU A 137 10.10 3.22 -0.60
N LEU A 138 11.08 2.99 0.26
CA LEU A 138 10.98 3.32 1.68
C LEU A 138 10.72 4.82 1.89
N PRO A 139 9.77 5.22 2.75
CA PRO A 139 9.46 6.61 3.02
C PRO A 139 10.68 7.35 3.56
N LYS A 140 11.03 8.46 2.92
CA LYS A 140 12.15 9.28 3.33
C LYS A 140 11.70 10.72 3.52
N PRO A 141 11.58 11.20 4.77
CA PRO A 141 11.32 12.61 5.04
C PRO A 141 12.46 13.49 4.51
N LEU A 142 12.11 14.70 4.08
CA LEU A 142 13.09 15.62 3.53
C LEU A 142 14.12 16.04 4.61
N GLY A 143 15.39 15.97 4.28
CA GLY A 143 16.48 16.35 5.19
C GLY A 143 16.86 15.31 6.24
N ILE A 144 16.27 14.11 6.18
CA ILE A 144 16.59 13.00 7.08
C ILE A 144 17.47 11.96 6.33
N GLU A 145 18.53 11.50 6.98
CA GLU A 145 19.36 10.39 6.48
C GLU A 145 18.67 9.06 6.79
N VAL A 146 18.64 8.15 5.82
CA VAL A 146 18.09 6.81 5.98
C VAL A 146 19.23 5.83 6.18
N LEU A 147 19.16 5.08 7.28
CA LEU A 147 20.02 3.94 7.57
C LEU A 147 19.24 2.64 7.41
N THR A 148 19.89 1.62 6.90
CA THR A 148 19.31 0.28 6.73
C THR A 148 20.17 -0.73 7.46
N VAL A 149 19.56 -1.55 8.30
CA VAL A 149 20.28 -2.53 9.13
C VAL A 149 19.54 -3.85 9.10
N THR A 150 20.27 -4.94 9.01
CA THR A 150 19.69 -6.28 9.21
C THR A 150 19.71 -6.61 10.70
N LYS A 151 18.71 -7.33 11.20
CA LYS A 151 18.56 -7.67 12.61
C LYS A 151 19.85 -8.26 13.24
N GLY A 152 20.57 -9.13 12.54
CA GLY A 152 21.84 -9.69 13.00
C GLY A 152 23.02 -8.73 13.06
N GLN A 153 22.85 -7.48 12.63
CA GLN A 153 23.86 -6.41 12.67
C GLN A 153 23.56 -5.36 13.73
N LEU A 154 22.48 -5.56 14.51
CA LEU A 154 22.14 -4.63 15.57
C LEU A 154 23.18 -4.70 16.68
N PRO A 155 23.62 -3.54 17.23
CA PRO A 155 24.43 -3.52 18.43
C PRO A 155 23.63 -4.09 19.62
N ASP A 156 24.34 -4.62 20.60
CA ASP A 156 23.73 -5.07 21.85
C ASP A 156 23.04 -3.89 22.55
N LEU A 157 21.93 -4.17 23.24
CA LEU A 157 21.21 -3.21 24.08
C LEU A 157 20.65 -2.00 23.30
N VAL A 158 20.01 -2.22 22.16
CA VAL A 158 19.31 -1.16 21.42
C VAL A 158 18.09 -0.66 22.19
N PHE A 159 17.97 0.67 22.34
CA PHE A 159 16.78 1.26 22.92
C PHE A 159 15.60 1.21 21.94
N GLY A 160 14.50 0.63 22.39
CA GLY A 160 13.29 0.54 21.57
C GLY A 160 12.05 0.18 22.38
N PHE A 161 10.89 0.38 21.79
CA PHE A 161 9.63 -0.10 22.33
C PHE A 161 9.30 -1.47 21.75
N GLN A 162 8.65 -2.31 22.56
CA GLN A 162 8.24 -3.65 22.19
C GLN A 162 7.27 -3.64 21.01
N ARG A 163 7.82 -3.72 19.78
CA ARG A 163 7.06 -3.91 18.54
C ARG A 163 7.99 -4.40 17.43
N GLY A 164 7.56 -5.45 16.73
CA GLY A 164 8.21 -5.93 15.52
C GLY A 164 9.51 -6.69 15.73
N THR A 165 10.39 -6.61 14.75
CA THR A 165 11.61 -7.45 14.64
C THR A 165 12.64 -7.28 15.75
N ILE A 166 12.61 -6.17 16.48
CA ILE A 166 13.54 -5.87 17.57
C ILE A 166 12.98 -6.17 18.98
N GLU A 167 11.80 -6.77 19.07
CA GLU A 167 11.08 -7.00 20.31
C GLU A 167 11.92 -7.74 21.37
N THR A 168 12.75 -8.70 20.94
CA THR A 168 13.60 -9.50 21.84
C THR A 168 14.98 -8.89 22.11
N GLU A 169 15.37 -7.88 21.34
CA GLU A 169 16.70 -7.26 21.39
C GLU A 169 16.65 -5.82 21.88
N ALA A 170 15.44 -5.23 21.94
CA ALA A 170 15.25 -3.86 22.40
C ALA A 170 15.22 -3.80 23.92
N VAL A 171 15.93 -2.82 24.45
CA VAL A 171 15.97 -2.50 25.88
C VAL A 171 15.24 -1.19 26.11
N GLY A 172 14.41 -1.12 27.14
CA GLY A 172 13.69 0.08 27.54
C GLY A 172 14.52 1.06 28.36
N PHE A 173 13.83 1.90 29.11
CA PHE A 173 14.48 2.77 30.08
C PHE A 173 15.13 1.93 31.20
N SER A 174 16.28 2.41 31.71
CA SER A 174 16.99 1.81 32.83
C SER A 174 16.05 1.49 34.00
N THR A 175 16.17 0.28 34.52
CA THR A 175 15.54 -0.07 35.80
C THR A 175 16.23 0.66 36.94
N LYS A 176 15.56 0.76 38.10
CA LYS A 176 16.05 1.42 39.29
C LYS A 176 17.42 0.93 39.78
N ASP A 177 17.84 -0.24 39.29
CA ASP A 177 19.10 -0.88 39.63
C ASP A 177 20.24 -0.58 38.63
N GLY A 178 19.99 0.26 37.61
CA GLY A 178 21.01 0.77 36.66
C GLY A 178 21.67 -0.28 35.80
N LEU A 179 21.05 -1.44 35.61
CA LEU A 179 21.71 -2.60 35.01
C LEU A 179 21.64 -2.66 33.49
N GLU A 180 20.73 -1.93 32.81
CA GLU A 180 20.59 -1.99 31.34
C GLU A 180 20.03 -0.69 30.78
N ASP A 181 20.89 0.13 30.19
CA ASP A 181 20.48 1.31 29.40
C ASP A 181 20.56 0.96 27.93
N GLY A 182 19.42 1.02 27.21
CA GLY A 182 19.41 0.88 25.77
C GLY A 182 20.12 2.02 25.06
N THR A 183 20.89 1.73 24.02
CA THR A 183 21.56 2.73 23.18
C THR A 183 20.68 3.10 21.99
N PHE A 184 20.67 4.37 21.61
CA PHE A 184 20.04 4.80 20.37
C PHE A 184 20.86 4.37 19.16
N LEU A 185 20.18 3.93 18.10
CA LEU A 185 20.83 3.65 16.83
C LEU A 185 21.32 4.95 16.20
N THR A 186 22.61 5.06 16.02
CA THR A 186 23.26 6.17 15.34
C THR A 186 24.27 5.64 14.32
N LYS A 187 24.67 6.48 13.36
CA LYS A 187 25.65 6.12 12.35
C LYS A 187 27.01 5.69 12.94
N SER A 188 27.32 6.08 14.18
CA SER A 188 28.57 5.76 14.84
C SER A 188 28.57 4.40 15.55
N ASN A 189 27.38 3.79 15.76
CA ASN A 189 27.23 2.50 16.42
C ASN A 189 26.51 1.44 15.57
N LEU A 190 26.46 1.69 14.25
CA LEU A 190 26.09 0.76 13.18
C LEU A 190 27.32 0.52 12.31
#